data_d44d06e3652b78f2062767c19a762160
#
_entry.id   d44d06e3652b78f2062767c19a762160
#
_cell.length_a   1.000
_cell.length_b   1.000
_cell.length_c   1.000
_cell.angle_alpha   90.00
_cell.angle_beta   90.00
_cell.angle_gamma   90.00
#
_symmetry.space_group_name_H-M   'P 1'
#
loop_
_entity.id
_entity.type
_entity.pdbx_description
1 polymer ?
#
loop_
_entity_poly.entity_id
_entity_poly.type
_entity_poly.pdbx_seq_one_letter_code
_entity_poly.pdbx_strand_id
1 'polypeptide(L)'
;MYKNTIDKIIDIFNRSGLSISKFASIIGKDRRTVTSWIDRMVQKEPSDDVLEKISTFFRYPNTIWDESCQNDEFKELLTSIPKEEIKIIDEGYLGGLKYILAHEDKERFVIHPQFPGPMYRDTTVPRVYRTQSSLEIESFKKERINKMLSYSFNTTEWYSIKSLLSFCFSPIGNFYTKVQKVQILELMYKNFHENYNKRLYFFDSYSRKIYGLDTAYTSINIKNGVMFFKAPLESVFIEVRNKKLIERIHRHFTFGSEAPTHINPNDATSIIKILKTTIEQGKGICEAYEEINVKTLYAGLFKNNISISLHEKLSTPRDGQRTN
;
A
#
# COMPACT_ATOMS: atom_id res chain seq x y z
N MET A 1 30.94 -24.53 10.30
CA MET A 1 32.06 -24.02 9.50
C MET A 1 31.95 -24.62 8.11
N TYR A 2 31.86 -23.79 7.07
CA TYR A 2 31.81 -24.27 5.70
C TYR A 2 33.22 -24.78 5.31
N LYS A 3 33.26 -26.02 4.85
CA LYS A 3 34.56 -26.64 4.48
C LYS A 3 34.95 -26.34 3.03
N ASN A 4 33.97 -26.02 2.20
CA ASN A 4 34.16 -25.75 0.76
C ASN A 4 32.97 -24.99 0.18
N THR A 5 33.07 -24.60 -1.08
CA THR A 5 32.04 -23.90 -1.85
C THR A 5 30.72 -24.69 -1.96
N ILE A 6 30.80 -26.03 -1.97
CA ILE A 6 29.60 -26.89 -2.02
C ILE A 6 28.76 -26.74 -0.75
N ASP A 7 29.38 -26.65 0.43
CA ASP A 7 28.66 -26.41 1.68
C ASP A 7 27.87 -25.08 1.64
N LYS A 8 28.44 -24.03 1.05
CA LYS A 8 27.78 -22.74 0.85
C LYS A 8 26.57 -22.90 -0.09
N ILE A 9 26.72 -23.64 -1.21
CA ILE A 9 25.62 -23.90 -2.15
C ILE A 9 24.49 -24.70 -1.50
N ILE A 10 24.80 -25.72 -0.71
CA ILE A 10 23.81 -26.52 0.02
C ILE A 10 23.01 -25.63 0.98
N ASP A 11 23.69 -24.75 1.70
CA ASP A 11 22.99 -23.84 2.64
C ASP A 11 22.09 -22.84 1.90
N ILE A 12 22.56 -22.28 0.77
CA ILE A 12 21.73 -21.44 -0.11
C ILE A 12 20.51 -22.23 -0.60
N PHE A 13 20.70 -23.44 -1.12
CA PHE A 13 19.62 -24.30 -1.60
C PHE A 13 18.58 -24.56 -0.49
N ASN A 14 19.02 -24.99 0.69
CA ASN A 14 18.13 -25.28 1.80
C ASN A 14 17.32 -24.07 2.27
N ARG A 15 17.93 -22.89 2.24
CA ARG A 15 17.24 -21.63 2.62
C ARG A 15 16.32 -21.10 1.54
N SER A 16 16.58 -21.45 0.26
CA SER A 16 15.80 -20.94 -0.87
C SER A 16 14.37 -21.50 -0.91
N GLY A 17 14.12 -22.64 -0.28
CA GLY A 17 12.84 -23.35 -0.39
C GLY A 17 12.54 -23.89 -1.79
N LEU A 18 13.48 -23.80 -2.72
CA LEU A 18 13.30 -24.26 -4.09
C LEU A 18 13.36 -25.80 -4.18
N SER A 19 12.62 -26.37 -5.13
CA SER A 19 12.81 -27.78 -5.49
C SER A 19 14.15 -27.99 -6.19
N ILE A 20 14.73 -29.19 -6.08
CA ILE A 20 15.99 -29.55 -6.75
C ILE A 20 15.90 -29.27 -8.27
N SER A 21 14.77 -29.60 -8.89
CA SER A 21 14.55 -29.35 -10.33
C SER A 21 14.57 -27.87 -10.68
N LYS A 22 13.96 -27.03 -9.86
CA LYS A 22 13.94 -25.58 -10.07
C LYS A 22 15.31 -24.96 -9.87
N PHE A 23 16.00 -25.36 -8.81
CA PHE A 23 17.37 -24.90 -8.53
C PHE A 23 18.32 -25.32 -9.66
N ALA A 24 18.27 -26.57 -10.11
CA ALA A 24 19.05 -27.08 -11.24
C ALA A 24 18.81 -26.27 -12.53
N SER A 25 17.55 -25.97 -12.83
CA SER A 25 17.17 -25.11 -13.97
C SER A 25 17.83 -23.72 -13.90
N ILE A 26 17.82 -23.09 -12.71
CA ILE A 26 18.39 -21.74 -12.50
C ILE A 26 19.89 -21.74 -12.79
N ILE A 27 20.61 -22.71 -12.28
CA ILE A 27 22.07 -22.78 -12.42
C ILE A 27 22.54 -23.45 -13.73
N GLY A 28 21.59 -23.89 -14.58
CA GLY A 28 21.90 -24.51 -15.84
C GLY A 28 22.59 -25.89 -15.73
N LYS A 29 22.25 -26.65 -14.68
CA LYS A 29 22.75 -28.02 -14.45
C LYS A 29 21.58 -29.01 -14.45
N ASP A 30 21.91 -30.28 -14.62
CA ASP A 30 20.91 -31.33 -14.47
C ASP A 30 20.60 -31.61 -13.00
N ARG A 31 19.43 -32.21 -12.76
CA ARG A 31 18.98 -32.55 -11.42
C ARG A 31 19.94 -33.49 -10.68
N ARG A 32 20.60 -34.42 -11.40
CA ARG A 32 21.51 -35.40 -10.80
C ARG A 32 22.73 -34.70 -10.22
N THR A 33 23.29 -33.71 -10.95
CA THR A 33 24.40 -32.89 -10.48
C THR A 33 24.04 -32.19 -9.14
N VAL A 34 22.89 -31.52 -9.09
CA VAL A 34 22.45 -30.85 -7.86
C VAL A 34 22.23 -31.84 -6.72
N THR A 35 21.58 -32.98 -7.00
CA THR A 35 21.41 -34.04 -6.03
C THR A 35 22.75 -34.56 -5.48
N SER A 36 23.73 -34.78 -6.37
CA SER A 36 25.05 -35.26 -5.96
C SER A 36 25.80 -34.28 -5.05
N TRP A 37 25.59 -32.97 -5.22
CA TRP A 37 26.13 -31.97 -4.30
C TRP A 37 25.41 -32.00 -2.96
N ILE A 38 24.06 -32.05 -2.95
CA ILE A 38 23.26 -32.09 -1.72
C ILE A 38 23.60 -33.34 -0.90
N ASP A 39 23.72 -34.48 -1.56
CA ASP A 39 24.05 -35.77 -0.93
C ASP A 39 25.55 -35.93 -0.66
N ARG A 40 26.36 -34.92 -0.97
CA ARG A 40 27.82 -34.91 -0.80
C ARG A 40 28.56 -36.08 -1.49
N MET A 41 27.96 -36.60 -2.57
CA MET A 41 28.56 -37.70 -3.34
C MET A 41 29.71 -37.26 -4.23
N VAL A 42 29.79 -35.96 -4.57
CA VAL A 42 30.80 -35.39 -5.47
C VAL A 42 31.48 -34.23 -4.77
N GLN A 43 32.81 -34.27 -4.72
CA GLN A 43 33.62 -33.19 -4.14
C GLN A 43 34.14 -32.20 -5.21
N LYS A 44 33.78 -32.41 -6.50
CA LYS A 44 34.20 -31.50 -7.57
C LYS A 44 33.56 -30.14 -7.39
N GLU A 45 34.37 -29.13 -7.25
CA GLU A 45 33.91 -27.75 -7.11
C GLU A 45 33.09 -27.32 -8.33
N PRO A 46 32.02 -26.56 -8.09
CA PRO A 46 31.23 -25.91 -9.13
C PRO A 46 32.10 -24.94 -9.96
N SER A 47 31.80 -24.83 -11.23
CA SER A 47 32.47 -23.85 -12.10
C SER A 47 32.02 -22.41 -11.76
N ASP A 48 32.89 -21.44 -12.06
CA ASP A 48 32.60 -20.01 -11.85
C ASP A 48 31.27 -19.56 -12.49
N ASP A 49 30.93 -20.10 -13.70
CA ASP A 49 29.63 -19.86 -14.33
C ASP A 49 28.42 -20.27 -13.46
N VAL A 50 28.54 -21.34 -12.70
CA VAL A 50 27.52 -21.79 -11.80
C VAL A 50 27.43 -20.84 -10.59
N LEU A 51 28.57 -20.44 -10.04
CA LEU A 51 28.64 -19.52 -8.91
C LEU A 51 28.09 -18.14 -9.28
N GLU A 52 28.42 -17.66 -10.48
CA GLU A 52 27.88 -16.40 -11.02
C GLU A 52 26.36 -16.47 -11.22
N LYS A 53 25.81 -17.58 -11.75
CA LYS A 53 24.36 -17.77 -11.88
C LYS A 53 23.66 -17.78 -10.52
N ILE A 54 24.25 -18.43 -9.52
CA ILE A 54 23.70 -18.39 -8.15
C ILE A 54 23.75 -16.97 -7.61
N SER A 55 24.89 -16.28 -7.72
CA SER A 55 25.05 -14.90 -7.27
C SER A 55 24.04 -13.97 -7.95
N THR A 56 23.87 -14.08 -9.25
CA THR A 56 22.93 -13.26 -10.03
C THR A 56 21.48 -13.52 -9.62
N PHE A 57 21.10 -14.80 -9.54
CA PHE A 57 19.71 -15.15 -9.22
C PHE A 57 19.32 -14.74 -7.79
N PHE A 58 20.20 -15.01 -6.83
CA PHE A 58 19.97 -14.68 -5.42
C PHE A 58 20.48 -13.29 -5.05
N ARG A 59 21.02 -12.53 -6.01
CA ARG A 59 21.56 -11.17 -5.81
C ARG A 59 22.66 -11.07 -4.76
N TYR A 60 23.50 -12.08 -4.72
CA TYR A 60 24.71 -12.04 -3.90
C TYR A 60 25.89 -11.35 -4.56
N PRO A 61 26.76 -10.68 -3.82
CA PRO A 61 28.05 -10.29 -4.36
C PRO A 61 28.90 -11.53 -4.63
N ASN A 62 29.68 -11.54 -5.70
CA ASN A 62 30.55 -12.69 -6.04
C ASN A 62 31.60 -12.98 -4.95
N THR A 63 31.93 -12.00 -4.11
CA THR A 63 32.83 -12.16 -2.94
C THR A 63 32.36 -13.19 -1.91
N ILE A 64 31.10 -13.63 -1.96
CA ILE A 64 30.65 -14.72 -1.07
C ILE A 64 31.36 -16.04 -1.33
N TRP A 65 31.90 -16.22 -2.53
CA TRP A 65 32.62 -17.43 -2.91
C TRP A 65 34.09 -17.40 -2.51
N ASP A 66 34.63 -16.23 -2.14
CA ASP A 66 36.01 -16.09 -1.71
C ASP A 66 36.28 -16.92 -0.43
N GLU A 67 37.46 -17.50 -0.35
CA GLU A 67 37.88 -18.24 0.84
C GLU A 67 37.98 -17.34 2.08
N SER A 68 38.24 -16.04 1.87
CA SER A 68 38.31 -15.04 2.91
C SER A 68 36.96 -14.71 3.53
N CYS A 69 35.84 -15.01 2.83
CA CYS A 69 34.49 -14.78 3.36
C CYS A 69 34.23 -15.74 4.54
N GLN A 70 34.32 -15.21 5.76
CA GLN A 70 34.17 -16.00 6.97
C GLN A 70 32.73 -16.48 7.16
N ASN A 71 32.55 -17.54 7.94
CA ASN A 71 31.24 -18.15 8.14
C ASN A 71 30.17 -17.18 8.67
N ASP A 72 30.55 -16.21 9.49
CA ASP A 72 29.61 -15.26 10.07
C ASP A 72 29.20 -14.20 9.03
N GLU A 73 30.12 -13.71 8.20
CA GLU A 73 29.82 -12.83 7.07
C GLU A 73 28.92 -13.52 6.06
N PHE A 74 29.19 -14.79 5.74
CA PHE A 74 28.36 -15.57 4.83
C PHE A 74 26.96 -15.79 5.42
N LYS A 75 26.82 -16.10 6.71
CA LYS A 75 25.55 -16.22 7.38
C LYS A 75 24.78 -14.90 7.39
N GLU A 76 25.46 -13.80 7.64
CA GLU A 76 24.87 -12.46 7.62
C GLU A 76 24.38 -12.10 6.21
N LEU A 77 25.17 -12.38 5.18
CA LEU A 77 24.76 -12.24 3.80
C LEU A 77 23.57 -13.13 3.46
N LEU A 78 23.55 -14.38 3.90
CA LEU A 78 22.41 -15.29 3.70
C LEU A 78 21.16 -14.86 4.45
N THR A 79 21.28 -14.29 5.62
CA THR A 79 20.14 -13.76 6.39
C THR A 79 19.63 -12.44 5.80
N SER A 80 20.49 -11.73 5.07
CA SER A 80 20.12 -10.51 4.34
C SER A 80 19.34 -10.78 3.05
N ILE A 81 19.20 -12.06 2.63
CA ILE A 81 18.31 -12.40 1.51
C ILE A 81 16.88 -12.09 1.96
N PRO A 82 16.16 -11.25 1.24
CA PRO A 82 14.74 -11.13 1.46
C PRO A 82 14.10 -12.49 1.16
N LYS A 83 13.61 -13.19 2.18
CA LYS A 83 12.68 -14.30 1.96
C LYS A 83 11.53 -13.72 1.14
N GLU A 84 11.39 -14.17 -0.12
CA GLU A 84 10.35 -13.72 -1.05
C GLU A 84 10.02 -12.22 -0.95
N GLU A 85 10.70 -11.40 -1.74
CA GLU A 85 10.41 -9.95 -1.79
C GLU A 85 8.96 -9.67 -2.15
N ILE A 86 8.29 -10.61 -2.82
CA ILE A 86 6.90 -10.49 -3.27
C ILE A 86 6.17 -11.79 -2.97
N LYS A 87 5.07 -11.68 -2.22
CA LYS A 87 4.15 -12.78 -1.93
C LYS A 87 2.75 -12.41 -2.42
N ILE A 88 2.14 -13.31 -3.17
CA ILE A 88 0.72 -13.20 -3.54
C ILE A 88 -0.10 -13.90 -2.47
N ILE A 89 -1.08 -13.19 -1.90
CA ILE A 89 -2.01 -13.70 -0.89
C ILE A 89 -3.36 -13.85 -1.58
N ASP A 90 -3.67 -15.07 -1.96
CA ASP A 90 -4.90 -15.46 -2.65
C ASP A 90 -5.74 -16.38 -1.75
N GLU A 91 -5.96 -15.97 -0.51
CA GLU A 91 -6.79 -16.67 0.48
C GLU A 91 -8.21 -16.07 0.56
N GLY A 92 -8.64 -15.42 -0.49
CA GLY A 92 -9.87 -14.66 -0.54
C GLY A 92 -9.86 -13.42 0.36
N TYR A 93 -10.99 -12.72 0.40
CA TYR A 93 -11.10 -11.44 1.13
C TYR A 93 -10.85 -11.58 2.64
N LEU A 94 -11.31 -12.67 3.24
CA LEU A 94 -11.13 -12.93 4.67
C LEU A 94 -9.66 -13.22 5.01
N GLY A 95 -8.99 -14.06 4.22
CA GLY A 95 -7.55 -14.33 4.40
C GLY A 95 -6.71 -13.06 4.29
N GLY A 96 -6.98 -12.22 3.29
CA GLY A 96 -6.33 -10.92 3.13
C GLY A 96 -6.57 -9.99 4.32
N LEU A 97 -7.79 -9.92 4.87
CA LEU A 97 -8.08 -9.13 6.07
C LEU A 97 -7.32 -9.63 7.30
N LYS A 98 -7.31 -10.94 7.55
CA LYS A 98 -6.55 -11.57 8.64
C LYS A 98 -5.08 -11.21 8.54
N TYR A 99 -4.54 -11.31 7.33
CA TYR A 99 -3.13 -11.04 7.05
C TYR A 99 -2.77 -9.57 7.31
N ILE A 100 -3.56 -8.63 6.80
CA ILE A 100 -3.36 -7.20 7.04
C ILE A 100 -3.46 -6.89 8.53
N LEU A 101 -4.48 -7.42 9.23
CA LEU A 101 -4.70 -7.16 10.65
C LEU A 101 -3.53 -7.67 11.51
N ALA A 102 -2.97 -8.84 11.16
CA ALA A 102 -1.80 -9.40 11.84
C ALA A 102 -0.53 -8.55 11.66
N HIS A 103 -0.43 -7.79 10.54
CA HIS A 103 0.72 -6.95 10.23
C HIS A 103 0.52 -5.46 10.55
N GLU A 104 -0.69 -5.01 10.77
CA GLU A 104 -1.01 -3.68 11.31
C GLU A 104 -0.74 -3.68 12.82
N ASP A 105 0.51 -3.52 13.22
CA ASP A 105 0.91 -3.45 14.63
C ASP A 105 0.44 -2.11 15.25
N LYS A 106 1.34 -1.29 15.76
CA LYS A 106 1.05 0.01 16.42
C LYS A 106 1.05 1.19 15.47
N GLU A 107 1.55 0.99 14.27
CA GLU A 107 1.67 2.03 13.25
C GLU A 107 1.08 1.57 11.92
N ARG A 108 0.43 2.50 11.25
CA ARG A 108 -0.13 2.29 9.92
C ARG A 108 0.11 3.53 9.06
N PHE A 109 0.70 3.30 7.90
CA PHE A 109 0.79 4.28 6.83
C PHE A 109 -0.01 3.75 5.64
N VAL A 110 -1.01 4.49 5.19
CA VAL A 110 -1.92 4.01 4.14
C VAL A 110 -2.18 5.06 3.09
N ILE A 111 -2.14 4.62 1.83
CA ILE A 111 -2.60 5.38 0.68
C ILE A 111 -3.92 4.75 0.23
N HIS A 112 -4.96 5.55 0.20
CA HIS A 112 -6.29 5.13 -0.22
C HIS A 112 -6.58 5.57 -1.66
N PRO A 113 -7.02 4.64 -2.54
CA PRO A 113 -7.39 4.97 -3.91
C PRO A 113 -8.71 5.76 -3.98
N GLN A 114 -9.53 5.63 -2.96
CA GLN A 114 -10.84 6.28 -2.88
C GLN A 114 -11.07 6.91 -1.51
N PHE A 115 -11.76 8.03 -1.52
CA PHE A 115 -12.27 8.69 -0.32
C PHE A 115 -13.77 8.37 -0.17
N PRO A 116 -14.27 8.07 1.01
CA PRO A 116 -13.54 7.80 2.26
C PRO A 116 -12.92 6.40 2.29
N GLY A 117 -11.94 6.20 3.16
CA GLY A 117 -11.42 4.86 3.44
C GLY A 117 -12.52 3.91 3.93
N PRO A 118 -12.36 2.59 3.70
CA PRO A 118 -13.41 1.60 4.01
C PRO A 118 -13.91 1.66 5.44
N MET A 119 -13.06 2.00 6.40
CA MET A 119 -13.44 2.03 7.81
C MET A 119 -14.46 3.13 8.13
N TYR A 120 -14.27 4.33 7.61
CA TYR A 120 -15.21 5.44 7.82
C TYR A 120 -16.53 5.16 7.13
N ARG A 121 -16.49 4.60 5.94
CA ARG A 121 -17.67 4.13 5.22
C ARG A 121 -18.42 3.06 6.00
N ASP A 122 -17.69 2.06 6.49
CA ASP A 122 -18.27 0.90 7.16
C ASP A 122 -18.91 1.26 8.52
N THR A 123 -18.49 2.36 9.13
CA THR A 123 -19.04 2.86 10.39
C THR A 123 -20.35 3.61 10.19
N THR A 124 -20.53 4.27 9.04
CA THR A 124 -21.63 5.23 8.82
C THR A 124 -22.72 4.72 7.88
N VAL A 125 -22.40 3.80 6.97
CA VAL A 125 -23.37 3.29 5.98
C VAL A 125 -24.00 2.00 6.47
N PRO A 126 -25.34 1.93 6.57
CA PRO A 126 -26.04 0.70 6.93
C PRO A 126 -25.68 -0.47 5.98
N ARG A 127 -25.58 -1.66 6.54
CA ARG A 127 -25.14 -2.89 5.86
C ARG A 127 -26.04 -3.38 4.73
N VAL A 128 -27.12 -2.69 4.40
CA VAL A 128 -28.15 -3.10 3.44
C VAL A 128 -27.62 -3.39 2.04
N TYR A 129 -26.45 -2.86 1.69
CA TYR A 129 -25.83 -3.07 0.36
C TYR A 129 -24.74 -4.14 0.36
N ARG A 130 -24.55 -4.87 1.45
CA ARG A 130 -23.51 -5.90 1.53
C ARG A 130 -24.12 -7.26 1.28
N THR A 131 -23.85 -7.80 0.11
CA THR A 131 -24.01 -9.22 -0.15
C THR A 131 -23.28 -10.01 0.93
N GLN A 132 -24.00 -10.85 1.65
CA GLN A 132 -23.56 -11.90 2.58
C GLN A 132 -22.08 -11.91 2.98
N SER A 133 -21.65 -10.93 3.81
CA SER A 133 -20.39 -11.10 4.50
C SER A 133 -20.60 -12.07 5.66
N SER A 134 -19.72 -13.06 5.79
CA SER A 134 -19.76 -13.98 6.91
C SER A 134 -19.63 -13.22 8.23
N LEU A 135 -20.19 -13.73 9.31
CA LEU A 135 -20.06 -13.15 10.67
C LEU A 135 -18.59 -12.93 11.05
N GLU A 136 -17.72 -13.80 10.56
CA GLU A 136 -16.28 -13.71 10.76
C GLU A 136 -15.68 -12.46 10.10
N ILE A 137 -16.01 -12.16 8.85
CA ILE A 137 -15.59 -10.93 8.15
C ILE A 137 -16.03 -9.69 8.90
N GLU A 138 -17.27 -9.67 9.38
CA GLU A 138 -17.79 -8.53 10.15
C GLU A 138 -17.08 -8.37 11.48
N SER A 139 -16.71 -9.45 12.16
CA SER A 139 -15.91 -9.42 13.37
C SER A 139 -14.54 -8.79 13.13
N PHE A 140 -13.82 -9.24 12.10
CA PHE A 140 -12.51 -8.66 11.72
C PHE A 140 -12.60 -7.19 11.33
N LYS A 141 -13.63 -6.80 10.58
CA LYS A 141 -13.85 -5.40 10.24
C LYS A 141 -14.09 -4.54 11.49
N LYS A 142 -14.89 -5.02 12.42
CA LYS A 142 -15.18 -4.34 13.68
C LYS A 142 -13.92 -4.20 14.53
N GLU A 143 -13.13 -5.26 14.66
CA GLU A 143 -11.85 -5.22 15.36
C GLU A 143 -10.92 -4.18 14.76
N ARG A 144 -10.78 -4.19 13.43
CA ARG A 144 -9.95 -3.22 12.70
C ARG A 144 -10.43 -1.77 12.89
N ILE A 145 -11.74 -1.53 12.83
CA ILE A 145 -12.33 -0.21 13.09
C ILE A 145 -12.01 0.25 14.51
N ASN A 146 -12.23 -0.60 15.51
CA ASN A 146 -11.96 -0.27 16.91
C ASN A 146 -10.47 0.06 17.14
N LYS A 147 -9.57 -0.74 16.57
CA LYS A 147 -8.13 -0.50 16.61
C LYS A 147 -7.78 0.85 15.98
N MET A 148 -8.33 1.13 14.80
CA MET A 148 -8.08 2.37 14.07
C MET A 148 -8.61 3.63 14.74
N LEU A 149 -9.74 3.53 15.45
CA LEU A 149 -10.32 4.65 16.18
C LEU A 149 -9.69 4.84 17.58
N SER A 150 -8.90 3.86 18.05
CA SER A 150 -8.26 3.97 19.37
C SER A 150 -7.17 5.06 19.39
N TYR A 151 -6.97 5.69 20.54
CA TYR A 151 -5.95 6.72 20.76
C TYR A 151 -4.51 6.18 20.73
N SER A 152 -4.34 4.88 21.01
CA SER A 152 -3.02 4.24 21.09
C SER A 152 -2.46 3.83 19.73
N PHE A 153 -3.23 3.99 18.64
CA PHE A 153 -2.85 3.54 17.32
C PHE A 153 -2.41 4.70 16.42
N ASN A 154 -1.15 4.67 16.01
CA ASN A 154 -0.60 5.68 15.10
C ASN A 154 -1.08 5.43 13.68
N THR A 155 -1.66 6.43 13.06
CA THR A 155 -2.14 6.32 11.68
C THR A 155 -1.73 7.52 10.86
N THR A 156 -1.20 7.26 9.67
CA THR A 156 -1.02 8.27 8.63
C THR A 156 -1.79 7.84 7.39
N GLU A 157 -2.79 8.59 7.00
CA GLU A 157 -3.65 8.31 5.87
C GLU A 157 -3.48 9.35 4.77
N TRP A 158 -3.39 8.87 3.54
CA TRP A 158 -3.23 9.67 2.34
C TRP A 158 -4.40 9.45 1.39
N TYR A 159 -4.99 10.54 0.93
CA TYR A 159 -6.09 10.54 -0.02
C TYR A 159 -5.81 11.54 -1.15
N SER A 160 -6.27 11.22 -2.36
CA SER A 160 -6.20 12.20 -3.43
C SER A 160 -7.26 13.30 -3.26
N ILE A 161 -6.90 14.54 -3.62
CA ILE A 161 -7.84 15.67 -3.66
C ILE A 161 -8.99 15.34 -4.61
N LYS A 162 -8.71 14.71 -5.76
CA LYS A 162 -9.73 14.29 -6.72
C LYS A 162 -10.76 13.37 -6.07
N SER A 163 -10.33 12.36 -5.33
CA SER A 163 -11.27 11.41 -4.68
C SER A 163 -12.11 12.08 -3.59
N LEU A 164 -11.53 13.01 -2.84
CA LEU A 164 -12.24 13.81 -1.85
C LEU A 164 -13.34 14.67 -2.48
N LEU A 165 -13.01 15.42 -3.53
CA LEU A 165 -13.97 16.26 -4.24
C LEU A 165 -15.06 15.44 -4.94
N SER A 166 -14.68 14.30 -5.51
CA SER A 166 -15.65 13.36 -6.10
C SER A 166 -16.63 12.84 -5.07
N PHE A 167 -16.18 12.46 -3.89
CA PHE A 167 -17.06 12.05 -2.79
C PHE A 167 -18.02 13.18 -2.38
N CYS A 168 -17.53 14.40 -2.25
CA CYS A 168 -18.33 15.53 -1.77
C CYS A 168 -19.37 15.97 -2.80
N PHE A 169 -18.99 16.13 -4.08
CA PHE A 169 -19.74 16.90 -5.06
C PHE A 169 -20.06 16.18 -6.38
N SER A 170 -19.41 15.03 -6.66
CA SER A 170 -19.66 14.30 -7.93
C SER A 170 -20.94 13.46 -7.83
N PRO A 171 -21.60 13.21 -8.98
CA PRO A 171 -22.68 12.21 -9.10
C PRO A 171 -22.25 10.81 -8.67
N ILE A 172 -20.99 10.43 -8.87
CA ILE A 172 -20.42 9.15 -8.40
C ILE A 172 -20.46 9.08 -6.86
N GLY A 173 -20.37 10.21 -6.15
CA GLY A 173 -20.57 10.30 -4.72
C GLY A 173 -22.03 10.17 -4.27
N ASN A 174 -22.99 10.04 -5.17
CA ASN A 174 -24.42 9.96 -4.86
C ASN A 174 -24.85 8.61 -4.25
N PHE A 175 -23.95 7.62 -4.15
CA PHE A 175 -24.16 6.45 -3.31
C PHE A 175 -24.34 6.79 -1.83
N TYR A 176 -23.94 7.99 -1.41
CA TYR A 176 -24.07 8.48 -0.05
C TYR A 176 -25.09 9.61 0.00
N THR A 177 -26.01 9.52 0.93
CA THR A 177 -26.91 10.64 1.22
C THR A 177 -26.13 11.82 1.79
N LYS A 178 -26.70 13.03 1.73
CA LYS A 178 -26.10 14.23 2.33
C LYS A 178 -25.75 13.99 3.82
N VAL A 179 -26.63 13.34 4.57
CA VAL A 179 -26.42 13.03 5.99
C VAL A 179 -25.23 12.09 6.18
N GLN A 180 -25.12 11.03 5.36
CA GLN A 180 -23.99 10.10 5.42
C GLN A 180 -22.65 10.78 5.09
N LYS A 181 -22.63 11.66 4.08
CA LYS A 181 -21.42 12.43 3.75
C LYS A 181 -20.97 13.29 4.92
N VAL A 182 -21.90 13.99 5.55
CA VAL A 182 -21.62 14.84 6.72
C VAL A 182 -21.12 14.00 7.89
N GLN A 183 -21.77 12.86 8.18
CA GLN A 183 -21.34 11.95 9.27
C GLN A 183 -19.94 11.39 9.03
N ILE A 184 -19.60 11.01 7.79
CA ILE A 184 -18.27 10.51 7.44
C ILE A 184 -17.22 11.61 7.63
N LEU A 185 -17.47 12.82 7.13
CA LEU A 185 -16.55 13.94 7.28
C LEU A 185 -16.37 14.34 8.76
N GLU A 186 -17.43 14.32 9.53
CA GLU A 186 -17.38 14.58 10.99
C GLU A 186 -16.55 13.52 11.71
N LEU A 187 -16.76 12.24 11.41
CA LEU A 187 -16.01 11.15 12.01
C LEU A 187 -14.50 11.27 11.67
N MET A 188 -14.18 11.59 10.40
CA MET A 188 -12.80 11.82 10.00
C MET A 188 -12.20 13.04 10.68
N TYR A 189 -12.94 14.16 10.71
CA TYR A 189 -12.50 15.36 11.40
C TYR A 189 -12.13 15.06 12.85
N LYS A 190 -13.04 14.45 13.61
CA LYS A 190 -12.79 14.08 15.02
C LYS A 190 -11.58 13.15 15.15
N ASN A 191 -11.49 12.11 14.30
CA ASN A 191 -10.43 11.14 14.40
C ASN A 191 -9.03 11.74 14.16
N PHE A 192 -8.91 12.73 13.29
CA PHE A 192 -7.61 13.33 12.97
C PHE A 192 -7.32 14.64 13.69
N HIS A 193 -8.36 15.38 14.12
CA HIS A 193 -8.18 16.63 14.83
C HIS A 193 -7.94 16.41 16.33
N GLU A 194 -8.64 15.45 16.92
CA GLU A 194 -8.59 15.17 18.36
C GLU A 194 -7.44 14.23 18.75
N ASN A 195 -6.85 13.52 17.78
CA ASN A 195 -5.81 12.52 18.00
C ASN A 195 -4.47 12.93 17.42
N TYR A 196 -3.55 13.38 18.26
CA TYR A 196 -2.20 13.79 17.84
C TYR A 196 -1.36 12.65 17.19
N ASN A 197 -1.71 11.39 17.44
CA ASN A 197 -1.07 10.21 16.84
C ASN A 197 -1.57 9.89 15.43
N LYS A 198 -2.53 10.68 14.91
CA LYS A 198 -3.15 10.44 13.61
C LYS A 198 -2.91 11.63 12.70
N ARG A 199 -2.54 11.32 11.46
CA ARG A 199 -2.21 12.34 10.46
C ARG A 199 -2.97 12.06 9.18
N LEU A 200 -3.63 13.08 8.67
CA LEU A 200 -4.34 13.07 7.40
C LEU A 200 -3.61 13.96 6.41
N TYR A 201 -3.37 13.44 5.23
CA TYR A 201 -2.77 14.18 4.12
C TYR A 201 -3.67 14.09 2.89
N PHE A 202 -3.70 15.16 2.11
CA PHE A 202 -4.25 15.15 0.76
C PHE A 202 -3.16 15.44 -0.26
N PHE A 203 -3.18 14.71 -1.37
CA PHE A 203 -2.20 14.88 -2.45
C PHE A 203 -2.89 15.14 -3.79
N ASP A 204 -2.17 15.80 -4.68
CA ASP A 204 -2.60 16.01 -6.05
C ASP A 204 -2.31 14.78 -6.91
N SER A 205 -3.37 14.09 -7.39
CA SER A 205 -3.26 12.90 -8.25
C SER A 205 -2.59 13.18 -9.60
N TYR A 206 -2.55 14.43 -10.02
CA TYR A 206 -1.94 14.85 -11.29
C TYR A 206 -0.43 15.11 -11.14
N SER A 207 0.09 15.09 -9.93
CA SER A 207 1.52 15.13 -9.71
C SER A 207 2.18 13.87 -10.28
N ARG A 208 3.06 14.03 -11.27
CA ARG A 208 3.80 12.93 -11.92
C ARG A 208 4.58 12.05 -10.93
N LYS A 209 4.88 12.60 -9.74
CA LYS A 209 5.65 11.90 -8.71
C LYS A 209 4.85 10.84 -7.94
N ILE A 210 3.52 10.94 -7.99
CA ILE A 210 2.60 10.05 -7.25
C ILE A 210 1.82 9.13 -8.20
N TYR A 211 2.05 9.29 -9.51
CA TYR A 211 1.31 8.58 -10.55
C TYR A 211 1.32 7.07 -10.33
N GLY A 212 0.13 6.50 -10.22
CA GLY A 212 -0.11 5.06 -10.06
C GLY A 212 -0.26 4.59 -8.60
N LEU A 213 0.20 5.32 -7.60
CA LEU A 213 0.03 4.93 -6.18
C LEU A 213 -1.40 5.20 -5.67
N ASP A 214 -2.14 6.06 -6.34
CA ASP A 214 -3.54 6.36 -6.03
C ASP A 214 -4.54 5.37 -6.67
N THR A 215 -4.05 4.40 -7.43
CA THR A 215 -4.91 3.40 -8.11
C THR A 215 -5.17 2.16 -7.26
N ALA A 216 -4.35 1.90 -6.26
CA ALA A 216 -4.46 0.73 -5.40
C ALA A 216 -4.38 1.09 -3.91
N TYR A 217 -5.15 0.38 -3.10
CA TYR A 217 -4.96 0.46 -1.66
C TYR A 217 -3.57 -0.03 -1.29
N THR A 218 -2.79 0.83 -0.64
CA THR A 218 -1.41 0.53 -0.24
C THR A 218 -1.27 0.75 1.26
N SER A 219 -0.85 -0.27 1.99
CA SER A 219 -0.53 -0.19 3.42
C SER A 219 0.94 -0.48 3.64
N ILE A 220 1.62 0.36 4.40
CA ILE A 220 3.06 0.26 4.66
C ILE A 220 3.30 0.14 6.15
N ASN A 221 4.03 -0.89 6.56
CA ASN A 221 4.61 -1.00 7.88
C ASN A 221 6.14 -0.84 7.77
N ILE A 222 6.63 0.34 8.08
CA ILE A 222 8.06 0.69 7.92
C ILE A 222 8.92 -0.10 8.87
N LYS A 223 8.47 -0.26 10.12
CA LYS A 223 9.19 -0.96 11.17
C LYS A 223 9.48 -2.41 10.77
N ASN A 224 8.48 -3.07 10.21
CA ASN A 224 8.57 -4.47 9.81
C ASN A 224 9.09 -4.63 8.37
N GLY A 225 9.30 -3.53 7.63
CA GLY A 225 9.74 -3.57 6.22
C GLY A 225 8.76 -4.30 5.31
N VAL A 226 7.45 -4.11 5.52
CA VAL A 226 6.38 -4.79 4.79
C VAL A 226 5.44 -3.78 4.16
N MET A 227 5.09 -4.01 2.93
CA MET A 227 4.10 -3.21 2.20
C MET A 227 3.07 -4.13 1.55
N PHE A 228 1.80 -3.76 1.64
CA PHE A 228 0.68 -4.47 1.04
C PHE A 228 0.01 -3.63 -0.02
N PHE A 229 -0.28 -4.24 -1.15
CA PHE A 229 -1.17 -3.71 -2.17
C PHE A 229 -2.41 -4.58 -2.26
N LYS A 230 -3.58 -3.96 -2.33
CA LYS A 230 -4.77 -4.67 -2.78
C LYS A 230 -4.82 -4.57 -4.30
N ALA A 231 -4.70 -5.71 -4.99
CA ALA A 231 -4.86 -5.74 -6.44
C ALA A 231 -6.27 -5.28 -6.84
N PRO A 232 -6.46 -4.74 -8.06
CA PRO A 232 -7.78 -4.39 -8.58
C PRO A 232 -8.74 -5.59 -8.65
N LEU A 233 -8.18 -6.79 -8.82
CA LEU A 233 -8.93 -8.04 -8.75
C LEU A 233 -9.39 -8.27 -7.31
N GLU A 234 -10.68 -8.57 -7.14
CA GLU A 234 -11.26 -8.82 -5.83
C GLU A 234 -10.48 -9.91 -5.09
N SER A 235 -10.15 -9.61 -3.85
CA SER A 235 -9.57 -10.56 -2.89
C SER A 235 -8.10 -10.94 -3.05
N VAL A 236 -7.35 -10.39 -4.00
CA VAL A 236 -5.92 -10.63 -4.12
C VAL A 236 -5.13 -9.50 -3.48
N PHE A 237 -4.20 -9.86 -2.58
CA PHE A 237 -3.26 -8.93 -1.97
C PHE A 237 -1.84 -9.32 -2.36
N ILE A 238 -1.00 -8.32 -2.55
CA ILE A 238 0.42 -8.49 -2.86
C ILE A 238 1.22 -7.93 -1.68
N GLU A 239 2.00 -8.77 -1.06
CA GLU A 239 2.97 -8.37 -0.04
C GLU A 239 4.33 -8.14 -0.69
N VAL A 240 4.95 -7.03 -0.35
CA VAL A 240 6.33 -6.71 -0.75
C VAL A 240 7.17 -6.54 0.51
N ARG A 241 8.28 -7.29 0.59
CA ARG A 241 9.26 -7.24 1.68
C ARG A 241 10.59 -6.72 1.14
N ASN A 242 10.66 -5.44 0.87
CA ASN A 242 11.89 -4.78 0.45
C ASN A 242 12.06 -3.47 1.22
N LYS A 243 12.82 -3.53 2.31
CA LYS A 243 13.00 -2.41 3.24
C LYS A 243 13.48 -1.15 2.53
N LYS A 244 14.44 -1.24 1.61
CA LYS A 244 14.98 -0.08 0.88
C LYS A 244 13.92 0.57 -0.02
N LEU A 245 13.13 -0.24 -0.72
CA LEU A 245 12.03 0.23 -1.56
C LEU A 245 10.96 0.90 -0.70
N ILE A 246 10.56 0.26 0.39
CA ILE A 246 9.54 0.74 1.32
C ILE A 246 9.97 2.06 1.96
N GLU A 247 11.20 2.17 2.45
CA GLU A 247 11.75 3.42 2.99
C GLU A 247 11.84 4.52 1.93
N ARG A 248 12.14 4.18 0.68
CA ARG A 248 12.17 5.14 -0.42
C ARG A 248 10.77 5.67 -0.73
N ILE A 249 9.76 4.79 -0.81
CA ILE A 249 8.36 5.18 -1.00
C ILE A 249 7.91 6.05 0.16
N HIS A 250 8.12 5.60 1.40
CA HIS A 250 7.75 6.36 2.59
C HIS A 250 8.41 7.76 2.62
N ARG A 251 9.71 7.84 2.35
CA ARG A 251 10.42 9.13 2.29
C ARG A 251 9.87 10.06 1.22
N HIS A 252 9.48 9.51 0.07
CA HIS A 252 8.88 10.29 -1.01
C HIS A 252 7.60 11.00 -0.56
N PHE A 253 6.75 10.32 0.24
CA PHE A 253 5.55 10.92 0.80
C PHE A 253 5.83 11.87 1.97
N THR A 254 6.82 11.56 2.82
CA THR A 254 7.04 12.29 4.08
C THR A 254 7.94 13.51 3.91
N PHE A 255 8.92 13.45 3.01
CA PHE A 255 9.99 14.44 2.89
C PHE A 255 10.19 15.01 1.48
N GLY A 256 9.21 14.89 0.60
CA GLY A 256 9.30 15.40 -0.76
C GLY A 256 9.72 16.88 -0.79
N SER A 257 10.96 17.15 -1.25
CA SER A 257 11.64 18.46 -1.15
C SER A 257 11.25 19.47 -2.22
N GLU A 258 10.31 19.14 -3.10
CA GLU A 258 9.91 20.05 -4.18
C GLU A 258 8.43 20.37 -4.05
N ALA A 259 8.06 21.59 -4.34
CA ALA A 259 6.75 22.26 -4.25
C ALA A 259 5.58 21.42 -3.66
N PRO A 260 4.76 21.95 -2.77
CA PRO A 260 3.81 21.17 -2.01
C PRO A 260 2.87 20.38 -2.94
N THR A 261 3.21 19.12 -3.15
CA THR A 261 2.34 18.16 -3.85
C THR A 261 1.27 17.60 -2.91
N HIS A 262 1.32 18.00 -1.65
CA HIS A 262 0.41 17.52 -0.61
C HIS A 262 0.04 18.61 0.39
N ILE A 263 -1.11 18.44 1.01
CA ILE A 263 -1.66 19.29 2.07
C ILE A 263 -1.27 18.67 3.41
N ASN A 264 -0.70 19.49 4.29
CA ASN A 264 -0.29 19.06 5.62
C ASN A 264 -1.49 18.68 6.51
N PRO A 265 -1.28 17.97 7.64
CA PRO A 265 -2.38 17.47 8.47
C PRO A 265 -3.29 18.56 9.05
N ASN A 266 -2.75 19.71 9.44
CA ASN A 266 -3.55 20.78 10.05
C ASN A 266 -4.50 21.40 9.03
N ASP A 267 -3.99 21.67 7.82
CA ASP A 267 -4.82 22.20 6.75
C ASP A 267 -5.76 21.15 6.18
N ALA A 268 -5.35 19.88 6.14
CA ALA A 268 -6.22 18.77 5.73
C ALA A 268 -7.47 18.65 6.63
N THR A 269 -7.30 18.75 7.94
CA THR A 269 -8.46 18.73 8.89
C THR A 269 -9.32 19.97 8.73
N SER A 270 -8.72 21.14 8.50
CA SER A 270 -9.45 22.39 8.22
C SER A 270 -10.29 22.28 6.95
N ILE A 271 -9.74 21.68 5.90
CA ILE A 271 -10.43 21.43 4.63
C ILE A 271 -11.61 20.46 4.83
N ILE A 272 -11.45 19.38 5.59
CA ILE A 272 -12.55 18.49 5.94
C ILE A 272 -13.70 19.25 6.61
N LYS A 273 -13.37 20.16 7.54
CA LYS A 273 -14.37 20.98 8.21
C LYS A 273 -15.09 21.92 7.25
N ILE A 274 -14.36 22.58 6.35
CA ILE A 274 -14.95 23.45 5.32
C ILE A 274 -15.91 22.64 4.44
N LEU A 275 -15.47 21.51 3.90
CA LEU A 275 -16.28 20.67 3.03
C LEU A 275 -17.54 20.15 3.73
N LYS A 276 -17.41 19.73 4.98
CA LYS A 276 -18.55 19.33 5.82
C LYS A 276 -19.58 20.44 5.90
N THR A 277 -19.16 21.66 6.29
CA THR A 277 -20.04 22.83 6.44
C THR A 277 -20.69 23.22 5.11
N THR A 278 -19.93 23.18 4.02
CA THR A 278 -20.44 23.45 2.67
C THR A 278 -21.57 22.50 2.29
N ILE A 279 -21.37 21.19 2.51
CA ILE A 279 -22.40 20.17 2.25
C ILE A 279 -23.61 20.37 3.15
N GLU A 280 -23.42 20.63 4.46
CA GLU A 280 -24.50 20.89 5.42
C GLU A 280 -25.39 22.07 4.96
N GLN A 281 -24.76 23.11 4.43
CA GLN A 281 -25.45 24.29 3.94
C GLN A 281 -26.08 24.11 2.54
N GLY A 282 -25.86 22.97 1.87
CA GLY A 282 -26.34 22.71 0.52
C GLY A 282 -25.61 23.51 -0.56
N LYS A 283 -24.42 24.02 -0.24
CA LYS A 283 -23.56 24.77 -1.17
C LYS A 283 -22.76 23.81 -2.07
N GLY A 284 -22.26 24.30 -3.18
CA GLY A 284 -21.54 23.52 -4.17
C GLY A 284 -20.01 23.60 -4.04
N ILE A 285 -19.35 23.08 -5.06
CA ILE A 285 -17.88 23.03 -5.13
C ILE A 285 -17.24 24.42 -5.26
N CYS A 286 -17.92 25.38 -5.90
CA CYS A 286 -17.38 26.73 -6.10
C CYS A 286 -17.27 27.46 -4.76
N GLU A 287 -18.32 27.40 -3.94
CA GLU A 287 -18.34 28.04 -2.61
C GLU A 287 -17.34 27.35 -1.65
N ALA A 288 -17.18 26.02 -1.77
CA ALA A 288 -16.14 25.30 -1.01
C ALA A 288 -14.75 25.79 -1.40
N TYR A 289 -14.49 25.97 -2.69
CA TYR A 289 -13.21 26.46 -3.19
C TYR A 289 -12.90 27.89 -2.72
N GLU A 290 -13.88 28.79 -2.77
CA GLU A 290 -13.70 30.17 -2.29
C GLU A 290 -13.30 30.18 -0.79
N GLU A 291 -13.96 29.35 0.02
CA GLU A 291 -13.63 29.27 1.44
C GLU A 291 -12.26 28.65 1.70
N ILE A 292 -11.87 27.61 0.94
CA ILE A 292 -10.52 27.01 0.98
C ILE A 292 -9.48 28.04 0.56
N ASN A 293 -9.75 28.81 -0.50
CA ASN A 293 -8.83 29.85 -1.00
C ASN A 293 -8.56 30.95 0.03
N VAL A 294 -9.55 31.31 0.81
CA VAL A 294 -9.41 32.34 1.85
C VAL A 294 -8.68 31.79 3.09
N LYS A 295 -8.91 30.53 3.43
CA LYS A 295 -8.46 29.94 4.70
C LYS A 295 -7.19 29.11 4.61
N THR A 296 -6.72 28.78 3.41
CA THR A 296 -5.56 27.91 3.22
C THR A 296 -4.64 28.39 2.11
N LEU A 297 -3.37 27.97 2.14
CA LEU A 297 -2.38 28.25 1.09
C LEU A 297 -2.47 27.29 -0.11
N TYR A 298 -3.43 26.35 -0.11
CA TYR A 298 -3.47 25.23 -1.05
C TYR A 298 -4.54 25.36 -2.15
N ALA A 299 -5.12 26.54 -2.32
CA ALA A 299 -6.14 26.79 -3.33
C ALA A 299 -5.70 26.38 -4.75
N GLY A 300 -4.43 26.57 -5.09
CA GLY A 300 -3.88 26.16 -6.39
C GLY A 300 -4.02 24.66 -6.67
N LEU A 301 -3.79 23.81 -5.66
CA LEU A 301 -3.95 22.36 -5.79
C LEU A 301 -5.41 21.97 -6.03
N PHE A 302 -6.35 22.65 -5.36
CA PHE A 302 -7.78 22.43 -5.56
C PHE A 302 -8.26 22.91 -6.95
N LYS A 303 -7.77 24.05 -7.43
CA LYS A 303 -8.17 24.61 -8.72
C LYS A 303 -7.93 23.64 -9.87
N ASN A 304 -6.77 23.00 -9.90
CA ASN A 304 -6.45 22.01 -10.93
C ASN A 304 -7.42 20.83 -10.90
N ASN A 305 -7.75 20.32 -9.72
CA ASN A 305 -8.66 19.19 -9.55
C ASN A 305 -10.13 19.55 -9.85
N ILE A 306 -10.55 20.78 -9.58
CA ILE A 306 -11.90 21.27 -9.90
C ILE A 306 -12.09 21.42 -11.42
N SER A 307 -11.15 22.01 -12.13
CA SER A 307 -11.23 22.22 -13.58
C SER A 307 -11.43 20.90 -14.32
N ILE A 308 -10.78 19.84 -13.89
CA ILE A 308 -10.87 18.51 -14.50
C ILE A 308 -12.22 17.85 -14.17
N SER A 309 -12.71 17.97 -12.94
CA SER A 309 -14.04 17.48 -12.55
C SER A 309 -15.18 18.16 -13.33
N LEU A 310 -15.00 19.40 -13.73
CA LEU A 310 -15.95 20.12 -14.58
C LEU A 310 -15.85 19.68 -16.04
N HIS A 311 -14.66 19.43 -16.57
CA HIS A 311 -14.47 18.89 -17.92
C HIS A 311 -15.03 17.47 -18.08
N GLU A 312 -14.84 16.60 -17.09
CA GLU A 312 -15.46 15.27 -17.09
C GLU A 312 -17.00 15.33 -17.10
N LYS A 313 -17.62 16.38 -16.51
CA LYS A 313 -19.07 16.61 -16.58
C LYS A 313 -19.54 17.08 -17.96
N LEU A 314 -18.70 17.78 -18.70
CA LEU A 314 -19.04 18.29 -20.05
C LEU A 314 -18.78 17.24 -21.13
N SER A 315 -17.93 16.26 -20.89
CA SER A 315 -17.58 15.19 -21.82
C SER A 315 -18.43 13.92 -21.71
N THR A 316 -19.24 13.78 -20.66
CA THR A 316 -20.26 12.72 -20.63
C THR A 316 -21.38 13.09 -21.58
N PRO A 317 -21.66 12.30 -22.64
CA PRO A 317 -22.81 12.54 -23.51
C PRO A 317 -24.08 12.58 -22.63
N ARG A 318 -24.85 13.62 -22.73
CA ARG A 318 -26.23 13.62 -22.23
C ARG A 318 -26.93 12.48 -22.97
N ASP A 319 -27.09 11.35 -22.28
CA ASP A 319 -27.88 10.25 -22.81
C ASP A 319 -29.22 10.76 -23.27
N GLY A 320 -29.45 10.48 -24.53
CA GLY A 320 -30.49 11.01 -25.36
C GLY A 320 -31.85 10.94 -24.70
N GLN A 321 -32.53 12.04 -24.79
CA GLN A 321 -33.98 12.06 -25.01
C GLN A 321 -34.31 10.95 -26.03
N ARG A 322 -34.72 9.80 -25.56
CA ARG A 322 -35.54 8.90 -26.35
C ARG A 322 -36.90 9.54 -26.42
N THR A 323 -37.11 10.33 -27.48
CA THR A 323 -38.45 10.59 -27.99
C THR A 323 -38.94 9.32 -28.68
N ASN A 324 -40.03 8.78 -28.14
CA ASN A 324 -41.03 7.87 -28.73
C ASN A 324 -40.57 6.58 -29.37
#